data_840aa366f156a5b62542bd284111c9e0
#
_entry.id   840aa366f156a5b62542bd284111c9e0
#
_cell.length_a   1.000
_cell.length_b   1.000
_cell.length_c   1.000
_cell.angle_alpha   90.00
_cell.angle_beta   90.00
_cell.angle_gamma   90.00
#
_symmetry.space_group_name_H-M   'P 1'
#
loop_
_entity.id
_entity.type
_entity.pdbx_description
1 polymer ?
#
loop_
_entity_poly.entity_id
_entity_poly.type
_entity_poly.pdbx_seq_one_letter_code
_entity_poly.pdbx_strand_id
1 'polypeptide(L)'
;EERSLNMQREYDVIVAGAGIVGAAIAYGLAGYDKRVLMLDGADTDYRAAKANFGLVWVHGKGYRYPEYHRLSAAAADAWPEFAAGLEAETGISLDYQTGAGLKFCLSDDELSARAKMLGAWEAETPELAPSVRILDRSELARRYPTMRLGPDVVGASLGEQDGQANPLRLLAALQAAFQRRGGMVRNGHPVTSIKP
;
A
#
# COMPACT_ATOMS: atom_id res chain seq x y z
N GLU A 1 -28.29 -31.41 -29.22
CA GLU A 1 -26.96 -31.99 -28.94
C GLU A 1 -25.96 -30.87 -28.59
N GLU A 2 -26.12 -30.32 -27.42
CA GLU A 2 -25.13 -29.43 -26.81
C GLU A 2 -24.05 -30.32 -26.14
N ARG A 3 -22.99 -30.63 -26.87
CA ARG A 3 -21.76 -31.05 -26.26
C ARG A 3 -21.19 -29.82 -25.50
N SER A 4 -21.57 -29.70 -24.24
CA SER A 4 -20.88 -28.86 -23.26
C SER A 4 -19.41 -29.29 -23.26
N LEU A 5 -18.57 -28.53 -23.93
CA LEU A 5 -17.14 -28.57 -23.75
C LEU A 5 -16.85 -28.02 -22.35
N ASN A 6 -17.04 -28.89 -21.37
CA ASN A 6 -16.56 -28.65 -20.00
C ASN A 6 -15.04 -28.82 -20.03
N MET A 7 -14.35 -27.88 -20.68
CA MET A 7 -12.91 -27.74 -20.54
C MET A 7 -12.67 -27.38 -19.08
N GLN A 8 -12.34 -28.37 -18.26
CA GLN A 8 -11.77 -28.13 -16.94
C GLN A 8 -10.55 -27.22 -17.16
N ARG A 9 -10.72 -25.93 -16.88
CA ARG A 9 -9.59 -25.01 -16.94
C ARG A 9 -8.76 -25.27 -15.69
N GLU A 10 -7.62 -25.88 -15.87
CA GLU A 10 -6.63 -26.03 -14.82
C GLU A 10 -5.92 -24.70 -14.63
N TYR A 11 -5.68 -24.31 -13.40
CA TYR A 11 -4.91 -23.14 -13.02
C TYR A 11 -3.70 -23.57 -12.22
N ASP A 12 -2.58 -22.87 -12.44
CA ASP A 12 -1.37 -23.10 -11.67
C ASP A 12 -1.48 -22.45 -10.27
N VAL A 13 -2.21 -21.33 -10.19
CA VAL A 13 -2.46 -20.61 -8.94
C VAL A 13 -3.89 -20.10 -8.90
N ILE A 14 -4.53 -20.24 -7.74
CA ILE A 14 -5.80 -19.59 -7.42
C ILE A 14 -5.58 -18.61 -6.27
N VAL A 15 -5.92 -17.35 -6.51
CA VAL A 15 -5.88 -16.28 -5.49
C VAL A 15 -7.28 -16.08 -4.93
N ALA A 16 -7.47 -16.36 -3.65
CA ALA A 16 -8.73 -16.14 -2.95
C ALA A 16 -8.78 -14.72 -2.38
N GLY A 17 -9.67 -13.89 -2.92
CA GLY A 17 -9.86 -12.49 -2.60
C GLY A 17 -9.23 -11.56 -3.66
N ALA A 18 -10.05 -10.70 -4.26
CA ALA A 18 -9.64 -9.71 -5.25
C ALA A 18 -9.51 -8.29 -4.67
N GLY A 19 -9.25 -8.18 -3.36
CA GLY A 19 -8.84 -6.94 -2.73
C GLY A 19 -7.41 -6.56 -3.13
N ILE A 20 -6.89 -5.45 -2.57
CA ILE A 20 -5.59 -4.88 -2.96
C ILE A 20 -4.42 -5.88 -2.88
N VAL A 21 -4.38 -6.71 -1.83
CA VAL A 21 -3.31 -7.70 -1.63
C VAL A 21 -3.43 -8.82 -2.67
N GLY A 22 -4.62 -9.40 -2.83
CA GLY A 22 -4.83 -10.48 -3.81
C GLY A 22 -4.61 -9.99 -5.24
N ALA A 23 -5.09 -8.80 -5.59
CA ALA A 23 -4.87 -8.21 -6.90
C ALA A 23 -3.38 -7.95 -7.19
N ALA A 24 -2.61 -7.48 -6.20
CA ALA A 24 -1.16 -7.27 -6.35
C ALA A 24 -0.42 -8.60 -6.53
N ILE A 25 -0.77 -9.63 -5.76
CA ILE A 25 -0.20 -10.98 -5.90
C ILE A 25 -0.53 -11.56 -7.27
N ALA A 26 -1.78 -11.50 -7.69
CA ALA A 26 -2.23 -12.03 -8.99
C ALA A 26 -1.53 -11.31 -10.16
N TYR A 27 -1.43 -9.97 -10.09
CA TYR A 27 -0.70 -9.18 -11.07
C TYR A 27 0.78 -9.58 -11.17
N GLY A 28 1.45 -9.74 -10.04
CA GLY A 28 2.85 -10.19 -10.00
C GLY A 28 3.01 -11.60 -10.60
N LEU A 29 2.14 -12.55 -10.24
CA LEU A 29 2.18 -13.92 -10.73
C LEU A 29 1.90 -14.04 -12.23
N ALA A 30 1.05 -13.19 -12.79
CA ALA A 30 0.79 -13.15 -14.23
C ALA A 30 2.02 -12.78 -15.09
N GLY A 31 3.06 -12.22 -14.47
CA GLY A 31 4.35 -11.96 -15.12
C GLY A 31 5.25 -13.21 -15.28
N TYR A 32 4.88 -14.36 -14.68
CA TYR A 32 5.71 -15.58 -14.66
C TYR A 32 5.17 -16.73 -15.52
N ASP A 33 4.42 -16.42 -16.57
CA ASP A 33 3.83 -17.46 -17.47
C ASP A 33 3.01 -18.52 -16.69
N LYS A 34 2.21 -18.04 -15.74
CA LYS A 34 1.32 -18.86 -14.92
C LYS A 34 -0.15 -18.59 -15.26
N ARG A 35 -0.94 -19.64 -15.31
CA ARG A 35 -2.38 -19.52 -15.41
C ARG A 35 -2.94 -19.19 -14.03
N VAL A 36 -3.30 -17.94 -13.82
CA VAL A 36 -3.76 -17.45 -12.52
C VAL A 36 -5.26 -17.14 -12.58
N LEU A 37 -5.99 -17.66 -11.59
CA LEU A 37 -7.40 -17.35 -11.35
C LEU A 37 -7.51 -16.54 -10.05
N MET A 38 -8.21 -15.44 -10.09
CA MET A 38 -8.59 -14.67 -8.91
C MET A 38 -10.08 -14.82 -8.65
N LEU A 39 -10.43 -15.32 -7.46
CA LEU A 39 -11.81 -15.52 -7.00
C LEU A 39 -12.15 -14.48 -5.94
N ASP A 40 -13.35 -13.90 -6.03
CA ASP A 40 -13.84 -12.98 -5.02
C ASP A 40 -15.32 -13.22 -4.71
N GLY A 41 -15.73 -12.87 -3.50
CA GLY A 41 -17.13 -12.92 -3.07
C GLY A 41 -17.98 -11.82 -3.69
N ALA A 42 -19.19 -11.67 -3.20
CA ALA A 42 -20.06 -10.56 -3.56
C ALA A 42 -19.50 -9.23 -3.04
N ASP A 43 -19.70 -8.16 -3.79
CA ASP A 43 -19.19 -6.82 -3.46
C ASP A 43 -20.13 -6.07 -2.49
N THR A 44 -20.69 -6.79 -1.53
CA THR A 44 -21.64 -6.28 -0.53
C THR A 44 -20.98 -5.93 0.80
N ASP A 45 -19.72 -6.38 1.00
CA ASP A 45 -19.04 -6.22 2.28
C ASP A 45 -18.24 -4.92 2.37
N TYR A 46 -18.07 -4.42 3.59
CA TYR A 46 -17.12 -3.35 3.90
C TYR A 46 -15.70 -3.87 3.72
N ARG A 47 -15.04 -3.43 2.65
CA ARG A 47 -13.70 -3.91 2.31
C ARG A 47 -12.64 -2.87 2.62
N ALA A 48 -11.56 -3.29 3.28
CA ALA A 48 -10.41 -2.43 3.57
C ALA A 48 -9.82 -1.77 2.32
N ALA A 49 -9.86 -2.46 1.18
CA ALA A 49 -9.39 -1.92 -0.10
C ALA A 49 -10.20 -0.69 -0.58
N LYS A 50 -11.44 -0.52 -0.10
CA LYS A 50 -12.32 0.62 -0.44
C LYS A 50 -12.37 1.69 0.64
N ALA A 51 -11.86 1.41 1.85
CA ALA A 51 -11.95 2.27 3.01
C ALA A 51 -10.57 2.45 3.66
N ASN A 52 -9.63 3.04 2.91
CA ASN A 52 -8.29 3.34 3.39
C ASN A 52 -7.77 4.67 2.79
N PHE A 53 -6.70 5.19 3.36
CA PHE A 53 -6.10 6.46 2.97
C PHE A 53 -5.09 6.35 1.81
N GLY A 54 -4.76 5.14 1.37
CA GLY A 54 -3.77 4.92 0.32
C GLY A 54 -2.35 5.31 0.71
N LEU A 55 -1.99 5.22 1.99
CA LEU A 55 -0.68 5.63 2.46
C LEU A 55 0.42 4.67 2.02
N VAL A 56 1.45 5.21 1.40
CA VAL A 56 2.73 4.54 1.09
C VAL A 56 3.75 5.08 2.08
N TRP A 57 3.78 4.50 3.28
CA TRP A 57 4.53 5.04 4.40
C TRP A 57 5.52 4.04 4.98
N VAL A 58 6.75 4.49 5.22
CA VAL A 58 7.78 3.81 6.00
C VAL A 58 7.97 4.42 7.38
N HIS A 59 7.57 5.65 7.54
CA HIS A 59 7.62 6.46 8.74
C HIS A 59 6.94 5.79 9.95
N GLY A 60 7.75 5.20 10.82
CA GLY A 60 7.29 4.45 11.99
C GLY A 60 6.85 3.00 11.71
N LYS A 61 7.13 2.45 10.54
CA LYS A 61 6.88 1.05 10.21
C LYS A 61 8.08 0.18 10.61
N GLY A 62 7.80 -0.85 11.41
CA GLY A 62 8.82 -1.84 11.78
C GLY A 62 9.77 -1.43 12.90
N TYR A 63 9.46 -0.42 13.70
CA TYR A 63 10.21 -0.17 14.94
C TYR A 63 10.25 -1.45 15.78
N ARG A 64 11.45 -1.91 16.16
CA ARG A 64 11.73 -3.20 16.80
C ARG A 64 11.40 -4.46 15.98
N TYR A 65 11.06 -4.30 14.71
CA TYR A 65 10.80 -5.40 13.77
C TYR A 65 11.57 -5.16 12.46
N PRO A 66 12.90 -5.35 12.46
CA PRO A 66 13.77 -4.95 11.36
C PRO A 66 13.38 -5.60 10.03
N GLU A 67 12.94 -6.86 10.03
CA GLU A 67 12.52 -7.54 8.78
C GLU A 67 11.29 -6.89 8.15
N TYR A 68 10.32 -6.47 8.99
CA TYR A 68 9.16 -5.74 8.51
C TYR A 68 9.54 -4.35 7.99
N HIS A 69 10.49 -3.68 8.65
CA HIS A 69 10.99 -2.39 8.16
C HIS A 69 11.69 -2.53 6.82
N ARG A 70 12.60 -3.50 6.67
CA ARG A 70 13.29 -3.75 5.38
C ARG A 70 12.32 -4.00 4.24
N LEU A 71 11.30 -4.84 4.46
CA LEU A 71 10.26 -5.10 3.47
C LEU A 71 9.49 -3.84 3.11
N SER A 72 9.10 -3.04 4.12
CA SER A 72 8.34 -1.81 3.91
C SER A 72 9.16 -0.74 3.18
N ALA A 73 10.44 -0.59 3.52
CA ALA A 73 11.34 0.35 2.88
C ALA A 73 11.59 -0.02 1.41
N ALA A 74 11.94 -1.29 1.16
CA ALA A 74 12.13 -1.79 -0.20
C ALA A 74 10.87 -1.62 -1.06
N ALA A 75 9.68 -1.84 -0.48
CA ALA A 75 8.43 -1.61 -1.17
C ALA A 75 8.21 -0.12 -1.49
N ALA A 76 8.52 0.79 -0.55
CA ALA A 76 8.39 2.22 -0.78
C ALA A 76 9.36 2.73 -1.85
N ASP A 77 10.60 2.24 -1.86
CA ASP A 77 11.61 2.58 -2.86
C ASP A 77 11.19 2.14 -4.27
N ALA A 78 10.49 1.01 -4.39
CA ALA A 78 9.99 0.50 -5.66
C ALA A 78 8.71 1.22 -6.17
N TRP A 79 8.02 1.97 -5.32
CA TRP A 79 6.73 2.57 -5.66
C TRP A 79 6.75 3.52 -6.86
N PRO A 80 7.74 4.41 -7.05
CA PRO A 80 7.75 5.32 -8.20
C PRO A 80 7.75 4.60 -9.53
N GLU A 81 8.61 3.59 -9.69
CA GLU A 81 8.71 2.78 -10.90
C GLU A 81 7.47 1.90 -11.09
N PHE A 82 7.01 1.26 -10.03
CA PHE A 82 5.80 0.45 -10.03
C PHE A 82 4.57 1.26 -10.45
N ALA A 83 4.37 2.45 -9.88
CA ALA A 83 3.25 3.32 -10.22
C ALA A 83 3.29 3.75 -11.69
N ALA A 84 4.45 4.22 -12.16
CA ALA A 84 4.63 4.64 -13.55
C ALA A 84 4.39 3.48 -14.53
N GLY A 85 4.90 2.28 -14.23
CA GLY A 85 4.69 1.09 -15.05
C GLY A 85 3.23 0.66 -15.11
N LEU A 86 2.53 0.66 -13.98
CA LEU A 86 1.12 0.28 -13.90
C LEU A 86 0.21 1.31 -14.61
N GLU A 87 0.51 2.60 -14.47
CA GLU A 87 -0.18 3.68 -15.20
C GLU A 87 0.02 3.55 -16.71
N ALA A 88 1.25 3.30 -17.15
CA ALA A 88 1.57 3.11 -18.58
C ALA A 88 0.86 1.87 -19.17
N GLU A 89 0.83 0.76 -18.42
CA GLU A 89 0.18 -0.48 -18.84
C GLU A 89 -1.34 -0.34 -18.93
N THR A 90 -1.96 0.42 -18.02
CA THR A 90 -3.41 0.45 -17.88
C THR A 90 -4.08 1.71 -18.40
N GLY A 91 -3.37 2.82 -18.46
CA GLY A 91 -3.92 4.16 -18.71
C GLY A 91 -4.69 4.74 -17.52
N ILE A 92 -4.62 4.09 -16.34
CA ILE A 92 -5.32 4.54 -15.12
C ILE A 92 -4.30 5.27 -14.25
N SER A 93 -4.47 6.58 -14.03
CA SER A 93 -3.63 7.32 -13.09
C SER A 93 -3.90 6.87 -11.66
N LEU A 94 -2.83 6.60 -10.91
CA LEU A 94 -2.90 6.22 -9.50
C LEU A 94 -2.96 7.43 -8.57
N ASP A 95 -2.81 8.64 -9.10
CA ASP A 95 -2.61 9.87 -8.33
C ASP A 95 -1.48 9.71 -7.30
N TYR A 96 -0.45 8.92 -7.65
CA TYR A 96 0.66 8.66 -6.77
C TYR A 96 1.49 9.92 -6.55
N GLN A 97 1.73 10.24 -5.29
CA GLN A 97 2.56 11.36 -4.86
C GLN A 97 3.52 10.88 -3.78
N THR A 98 4.75 11.36 -3.83
CA THR A 98 5.78 11.14 -2.82
C THR A 98 6.33 12.48 -2.34
N GLY A 99 6.93 12.51 -1.17
CA GLY A 99 7.67 13.68 -0.70
C GLY A 99 7.35 14.20 0.69
N ALA A 100 6.27 13.79 1.34
CA ALA A 100 6.04 14.12 2.74
C ALA A 100 4.89 13.36 3.38
N GLY A 101 5.16 12.74 4.53
CA GLY A 101 4.15 12.26 5.47
C GLY A 101 4.31 12.96 6.82
N LEU A 102 3.25 13.63 7.29
CA LEU A 102 3.25 14.30 8.59
C LEU A 102 2.46 13.50 9.60
N LYS A 103 3.08 13.18 10.75
CA LYS A 103 2.38 12.67 11.91
C LYS A 103 2.38 13.72 12.99
N PHE A 104 1.24 14.40 13.16
CA PHE A 104 1.07 15.46 14.14
C PHE A 104 1.12 14.93 15.57
N CYS A 105 1.63 15.77 16.47
CA CYS A 105 1.61 15.58 17.92
C CYS A 105 0.79 16.71 18.54
N LEU A 106 -0.11 16.33 19.46
CA LEU A 106 -1.07 17.22 20.09
C LEU A 106 -0.64 17.66 21.49
N SER A 107 0.52 17.19 21.96
CA SER A 107 1.13 17.61 23.22
C SER A 107 2.65 17.53 23.14
N ASP A 108 3.34 18.26 24.03
CA ASP A 108 4.80 18.18 24.17
C ASP A 108 5.27 16.79 24.57
N ASP A 109 4.46 16.08 25.38
CA ASP A 109 4.76 14.70 25.76
C ASP A 109 4.72 13.76 24.55
N GLU A 110 3.74 13.88 23.66
CA GLU A 110 3.68 13.12 22.41
C GLU A 110 4.87 13.43 21.51
N LEU A 111 5.24 14.70 21.36
CA LEU A 111 6.37 15.11 20.54
C LEU A 111 7.69 14.58 21.11
N SER A 112 7.87 14.68 22.43
CA SER A 112 9.04 14.14 23.12
C SER A 112 9.12 12.61 23.03
N ALA A 113 8.02 11.90 23.23
CA ALA A 113 7.96 10.45 23.09
C ALA A 113 8.29 10.02 21.64
N ARG A 114 7.80 10.76 20.67
CA ARG A 114 8.08 10.52 19.26
C ARG A 114 9.56 10.71 18.93
N ALA A 115 10.16 11.79 19.38
CA ALA A 115 11.58 12.08 19.20
C ALA A 115 12.46 11.00 19.85
N LYS A 116 12.13 10.58 21.10
CA LYS A 116 12.84 9.51 21.81
C LYS A 116 12.77 8.17 21.06
N MET A 117 11.58 7.82 20.55
CA MET A 117 11.40 6.58 19.78
C MET A 117 12.25 6.58 18.51
N LEU A 118 12.27 7.67 17.77
CA LEU A 118 13.05 7.80 16.53
C LEU A 118 14.56 7.78 16.81
N GLY A 119 15.02 8.50 17.84
CA GLY A 119 16.42 8.48 18.27
C GLY A 119 16.87 7.11 18.75
N ALA A 120 16.02 6.36 19.47
CA ALA A 120 16.31 4.99 19.86
C ALA A 120 16.42 4.06 18.63
N TRP A 121 15.55 4.22 17.66
CA TRP A 121 15.61 3.45 16.42
C TRP A 121 16.90 3.71 15.64
N GLU A 122 17.26 4.99 15.47
CA GLU A 122 18.50 5.38 14.82
C GLU A 122 19.74 4.82 15.56
N ALA A 123 19.72 4.82 16.90
CA ALA A 123 20.81 4.29 17.69
C ALA A 123 20.92 2.76 17.65
N GLU A 124 19.79 2.04 17.63
CA GLU A 124 19.74 0.58 17.62
C GLU A 124 20.04 -0.02 16.24
N THR A 125 19.54 0.62 15.16
CA THR A 125 19.66 0.12 13.78
C THR A 125 19.80 1.29 12.79
N PRO A 126 20.95 1.99 12.79
CA PRO A 126 21.13 3.20 11.99
C PRO A 126 20.94 2.97 10.49
N GLU A 127 21.32 1.78 10.00
CA GLU A 127 21.17 1.41 8.59
C GLU A 127 19.71 1.16 8.16
N LEU A 128 18.80 1.05 9.14
CA LEU A 128 17.37 0.80 8.90
C LEU A 128 16.50 1.96 9.38
N ALA A 129 17.08 2.97 10.03
CA ALA A 129 16.31 4.10 10.54
C ALA A 129 15.71 4.89 9.38
N PRO A 130 14.38 5.13 9.36
CA PRO A 130 13.79 5.94 8.31
C PRO A 130 14.26 7.39 8.41
N SER A 131 14.39 8.06 7.27
CA SER A 131 14.66 9.50 7.23
C SER A 131 13.45 10.27 7.76
N VAL A 132 13.45 10.57 9.05
CA VAL A 132 12.37 11.28 9.75
C VAL A 132 12.90 12.46 10.53
N ARG A 133 12.26 13.61 10.36
CA ARG A 133 12.59 14.84 11.08
C ARG A 133 11.49 15.19 12.06
N ILE A 134 11.87 15.65 13.24
CA ILE A 134 10.95 16.28 14.18
C ILE A 134 10.87 17.77 13.82
N LEU A 135 9.66 18.27 13.65
CA LEU A 135 9.36 19.68 13.40
C LEU A 135 8.52 20.22 14.55
N ASP A 136 8.91 21.35 15.10
CA ASP A 136 8.05 22.11 16.02
C ASP A 136 6.94 22.86 15.25
N ARG A 137 6.03 23.48 16.01
CA ARG A 137 4.91 24.20 15.42
C ARG A 137 5.35 25.35 14.50
N SER A 138 6.45 26.05 14.85
CA SER A 138 6.95 27.18 14.09
C SER A 138 7.56 26.74 12.75
N GLU A 139 8.27 25.62 12.77
CA GLU A 139 8.82 24.98 11.57
C GLU A 139 7.73 24.48 10.65
N LEU A 140 6.67 23.87 11.20
CA LEU A 140 5.49 23.45 10.43
C LEU A 140 4.83 24.65 9.74
N ALA A 141 4.58 25.73 10.46
CA ALA A 141 3.96 26.93 9.91
C ALA A 141 4.82 27.57 8.79
N ARG A 142 6.15 27.57 8.96
CA ARG A 142 7.07 28.09 7.96
C ARG A 142 7.15 27.21 6.71
N ARG A 143 7.17 25.88 6.88
CA ARG A 143 7.31 24.92 5.77
C ARG A 143 6.00 24.76 5.00
N TYR A 144 4.88 24.87 5.69
CA TYR A 144 3.53 24.67 5.14
C TYR A 144 2.63 25.88 5.45
N PRO A 145 2.88 27.05 4.87
CA PRO A 145 2.22 28.31 5.22
C PRO A 145 0.72 28.34 4.93
N THR A 146 0.23 27.47 4.05
CA THR A 146 -1.20 27.34 3.72
C THR A 146 -1.93 26.36 4.62
N MET A 147 -1.21 25.59 5.46
CA MET A 147 -1.79 24.61 6.36
C MET A 147 -2.35 25.30 7.61
N ARG A 148 -3.62 25.07 7.88
CA ARG A 148 -4.26 25.55 9.10
C ARG A 148 -4.08 24.54 10.22
N LEU A 149 -3.12 24.76 11.09
CA LEU A 149 -2.88 23.93 12.26
C LEU A 149 -3.91 24.21 13.34
N GLY A 150 -4.51 23.13 13.91
CA GLY A 150 -5.33 23.22 15.10
C GLY A 150 -4.54 23.79 16.29
N PRO A 151 -5.23 24.34 17.33
CA PRO A 151 -4.58 24.98 18.46
C PRO A 151 -3.66 24.02 19.22
N ASP A 152 -4.03 22.74 19.33
CA ASP A 152 -3.33 21.74 20.12
C ASP A 152 -2.12 21.11 19.40
N VAL A 153 -1.93 21.39 18.11
CA VAL A 153 -0.77 20.86 17.36
C VAL A 153 0.50 21.56 17.83
N VAL A 154 1.36 20.85 18.54
CA VAL A 154 2.66 21.37 19.04
C VAL A 154 3.81 21.09 18.06
N GLY A 155 3.69 20.07 17.23
CA GLY A 155 4.71 19.68 16.26
C GLY A 155 4.28 18.46 15.45
N ALA A 156 5.23 17.91 14.70
CA ALA A 156 5.02 16.68 13.95
C ALA A 156 6.34 15.95 13.70
N SER A 157 6.27 14.67 13.38
CA SER A 157 7.35 13.99 12.66
C SER A 157 7.05 14.00 11.16
N LEU A 158 8.07 14.30 10.36
CA LEU A 158 8.03 14.36 8.90
C LEU A 158 8.85 13.22 8.32
N GLY A 159 8.19 12.30 7.60
CA GLY A 159 8.83 11.27 6.78
C GLY A 159 8.95 11.76 5.34
N GLU A 160 10.17 11.99 4.88
CA GLU A 160 10.41 12.55 3.54
C GLU A 160 10.19 11.55 2.40
N GLN A 161 10.26 10.24 2.71
CA GLN A 161 10.01 9.15 1.76
C GLN A 161 8.54 8.72 1.70
N ASP A 162 7.72 9.23 2.60
CA ASP A 162 6.31 8.88 2.65
C ASP A 162 5.54 9.46 1.46
N GLY A 163 4.52 8.76 1.05
CA GLY A 163 3.67 9.14 -0.06
C GLY A 163 2.25 8.63 0.07
N GLN A 164 1.50 8.78 -0.98
CA GLN A 164 0.14 8.25 -1.08
C GLN A 164 -0.21 7.90 -2.53
N ALA A 165 -1.14 6.95 -2.69
CA ALA A 165 -1.75 6.61 -3.96
C ALA A 165 -3.27 6.54 -3.76
N ASN A 166 -4.06 6.79 -4.79
CA ASN A 166 -5.50 6.61 -4.73
C ASN A 166 -5.83 5.10 -4.66
N PRO A 167 -6.37 4.59 -3.53
CA PRO A 167 -6.52 3.15 -3.32
C PRO A 167 -7.52 2.50 -4.27
N LEU A 168 -8.56 3.23 -4.69
CA LEU A 168 -9.57 2.71 -5.62
C LEU A 168 -9.01 2.61 -7.04
N ARG A 169 -8.25 3.61 -7.46
CA ARG A 169 -7.57 3.60 -8.76
C ARG A 169 -6.47 2.56 -8.82
N LEU A 170 -5.71 2.39 -7.73
CA LEU A 170 -4.71 1.35 -7.62
C LEU A 170 -5.34 -0.05 -7.76
N LEU A 171 -6.44 -0.31 -7.06
CA LEU A 171 -7.15 -1.59 -7.18
C LEU A 171 -7.65 -1.83 -8.59
N ALA A 172 -8.27 -0.82 -9.20
CA ALA A 172 -8.76 -0.91 -10.58
C ALA A 172 -7.63 -1.16 -11.59
N ALA A 173 -6.50 -0.46 -11.43
CA ALA A 173 -5.33 -0.62 -12.30
C ALA A 173 -4.72 -2.02 -12.17
N LEU A 174 -4.55 -2.54 -10.94
CA LEU A 174 -4.04 -3.90 -10.71
C LEU A 174 -4.92 -4.96 -11.36
N GLN A 175 -6.23 -4.86 -11.20
CA GLN A 175 -7.17 -5.80 -11.82
C GLN A 175 -7.16 -5.71 -13.34
N ALA A 176 -7.12 -4.50 -13.89
CA ALA A 176 -7.05 -4.27 -15.34
C ALA A 176 -5.74 -4.82 -15.94
N ALA A 177 -4.60 -4.55 -15.31
CA ALA A 177 -3.31 -5.07 -15.75
C ALA A 177 -3.24 -6.60 -15.65
N PHE A 178 -3.74 -7.18 -14.57
CA PHE A 178 -3.86 -8.63 -14.41
C PHE A 178 -4.65 -9.27 -15.55
N GLN A 179 -5.81 -8.71 -15.91
CA GLN A 179 -6.63 -9.20 -17.01
C GLN A 179 -5.94 -9.03 -18.38
N ARG A 180 -5.26 -7.89 -18.61
CA ARG A 180 -4.48 -7.67 -19.84
C ARG A 180 -3.35 -8.68 -20.02
N ARG A 181 -2.78 -9.18 -18.91
CA ARG A 181 -1.78 -10.26 -18.90
C ARG A 181 -2.37 -11.67 -19.02
N GLY A 182 -3.66 -11.78 -19.34
CA GLY A 182 -4.35 -13.07 -19.51
C GLY A 182 -4.89 -13.69 -18.23
N GLY A 183 -4.80 -12.99 -17.10
CA GLY A 183 -5.38 -13.44 -15.84
C GLY A 183 -6.91 -13.41 -15.84
N MET A 184 -7.52 -14.31 -15.09
CA MET A 184 -8.97 -14.39 -14.99
C MET A 184 -9.47 -13.98 -13.60
N VAL A 185 -10.50 -13.11 -13.58
CA VAL A 185 -11.20 -12.69 -12.36
C VAL A 185 -12.61 -13.26 -12.38
N ARG A 186 -13.06 -13.85 -11.27
CA ARG A 186 -14.45 -14.26 -11.06
C ARG A 186 -14.97 -13.67 -9.76
N ASN A 187 -15.85 -12.70 -9.89
CA ASN A 187 -16.61 -12.13 -8.79
C ASN A 187 -17.86 -12.97 -8.49
N GLY A 188 -18.40 -12.87 -7.27
CA GLY A 188 -19.54 -13.65 -6.85
C GLY A 188 -19.23 -15.13 -6.59
N HIS A 189 -17.94 -15.47 -6.46
CA HIS A 189 -17.45 -16.83 -6.21
C HIS A 189 -16.63 -16.88 -4.90
N PRO A 190 -17.29 -16.79 -3.74
CA PRO A 190 -16.61 -16.87 -2.46
C PRO A 190 -15.98 -18.25 -2.27
N VAL A 191 -14.75 -18.29 -1.79
CA VAL A 191 -14.10 -19.56 -1.40
C VAL A 191 -14.64 -19.95 -0.02
N THR A 192 -15.39 -21.03 0.05
CA THR A 192 -16.03 -21.52 1.28
C THR A 192 -15.28 -22.69 1.91
N SER A 193 -14.52 -23.43 1.13
CA SER A 193 -13.70 -24.55 1.62
C SER A 193 -12.57 -24.86 0.67
N ILE A 194 -11.48 -25.41 1.23
CA ILE A 194 -10.37 -25.99 0.48
C ILE A 194 -10.31 -27.47 0.87
N LYS A 195 -10.27 -28.33 -0.13
CA LYS A 195 -10.07 -29.76 0.08
C LYS A 195 -8.71 -30.14 -0.45
N PRO A 196 -7.91 -30.94 0.28
CA PRO A 196 -6.63 -31.47 -0.17
C PRO A 196 -6.82 -32.43 -1.36
#